data_e16248d923dedeba5473cd2d19d162de
#
_entry.id   e16248d923dedeba5473cd2d19d162de
#
_cell.length_a   1.000
_cell.length_b   1.000
_cell.length_c   1.000
_cell.angle_alpha   90.00
_cell.angle_beta   90.00
_cell.angle_gamma   90.00
#
_symmetry.space_group_name_H-M   'P 1'
#
loop_
_entity.id
_entity.type
_entity.pdbx_description
1 polymer ?
#
loop_
_entity_poly.entity_id
_entity_poly.type
_entity_poly.pdbx_seq_one_letter_code
_entity_poly.pdbx_strand_id
1 'polypeptide(L)'
;MGHTRMTTQGNEKFNYNNHPFYGHADVNFAFAHNGVLYNDKNLRVEKHLPQTQIETDSYVAVQLIEQQGKLNFDSLKSMAELVQGSFCFTALDENNKLYLVKGSNPMCLLHFAQLGLYIYASTESILKKALQKAGFHKYSFEVLHVEEGTILKIDRYGFFDLLQV
;
A
#
# COMPACT_ATOMS: atom_id res chain seq x y z
N MET A 1 -1.89 -0.67 -10.35
CA MET A 1 -0.87 -0.98 -9.32
C MET A 1 -0.17 -2.26 -9.68
N GLY A 2 1.17 -2.33 -9.57
CA GLY A 2 1.98 -3.53 -9.80
C GLY A 2 2.90 -3.77 -8.60
N HIS A 3 3.26 -5.04 -8.35
CA HIS A 3 4.14 -5.41 -7.27
C HIS A 3 5.11 -6.52 -7.70
N THR A 4 6.39 -6.37 -7.34
CA THR A 4 7.39 -7.42 -7.46
C THR A 4 7.69 -7.94 -6.07
N ARG A 5 7.51 -9.25 -5.86
CA ARG A 5 7.64 -9.87 -4.55
C ARG A 5 9.03 -10.47 -4.36
N MET A 6 9.64 -10.20 -3.20
CA MET A 6 10.69 -11.04 -2.64
C MET A 6 10.06 -11.81 -1.47
N THR A 7 10.04 -13.15 -1.60
CA THR A 7 9.29 -14.01 -0.67
C THR A 7 9.93 -14.01 0.72
N THR A 8 9.16 -13.59 1.71
CA THR A 8 9.51 -13.68 3.13
C THR A 8 8.67 -14.70 3.86
N GLN A 9 7.37 -14.81 3.52
CA GLN A 9 6.41 -15.72 4.14
C GLN A 9 5.36 -16.15 3.10
N GLY A 10 4.94 -17.41 3.14
CA GLY A 10 4.01 -18.04 2.19
C GLY A 10 4.68 -18.46 0.89
N ASN A 11 4.11 -19.48 0.24
CA ASN A 11 4.66 -20.06 -0.99
C ASN A 11 4.27 -19.19 -2.21
N GLU A 12 5.26 -18.61 -2.90
CA GLU A 12 5.09 -17.75 -4.07
C GLU A 12 4.49 -18.44 -5.30
N LYS A 13 4.53 -19.77 -5.34
CA LYS A 13 3.92 -20.57 -6.42
C LYS A 13 2.41 -20.49 -6.42
N PHE A 14 1.82 -20.20 -5.26
CA PHE A 14 0.38 -20.00 -5.14
C PHE A 14 0.04 -18.52 -5.37
N ASN A 15 -0.71 -18.24 -6.42
CA ASN A 15 -1.04 -16.87 -6.82
C ASN A 15 -1.77 -16.09 -5.74
N TYR A 16 -2.57 -16.75 -4.90
CA TYR A 16 -3.26 -16.13 -3.78
C TYR A 16 -2.32 -15.58 -2.68
N ASN A 17 -1.04 -16.01 -2.66
CA ASN A 17 -0.01 -15.48 -1.78
C ASN A 17 0.72 -14.26 -2.35
N ASN A 18 0.39 -13.83 -3.56
CA ASN A 18 1.09 -12.74 -4.24
C ASN A 18 0.27 -11.45 -4.26
N HIS A 19 0.96 -10.31 -4.12
CA HIS A 19 0.34 -8.99 -4.25
C HIS A 19 -0.03 -8.67 -5.72
N PRO A 20 -1.02 -7.80 -5.93
CA PRO A 20 -1.87 -7.21 -4.92
C PRO A 20 -2.91 -8.20 -4.40
N PHE A 21 -3.26 -8.11 -3.12
CA PHE A 21 -4.40 -8.83 -2.56
C PHE A 21 -5.70 -8.12 -2.90
N TYR A 22 -6.75 -8.87 -3.11
CA TYR A 22 -8.11 -8.34 -3.15
C TYR A 22 -8.64 -8.20 -1.73
N GLY A 23 -9.27 -7.07 -1.44
CA GLY A 23 -10.02 -6.81 -0.22
C GLY A 23 -11.39 -6.21 -0.53
N HIS A 24 -12.33 -6.40 0.38
CA HIS A 24 -13.68 -5.86 0.28
C HIS A 24 -14.13 -5.29 1.63
N ALA A 25 -14.49 -4.01 1.65
CA ALA A 25 -15.12 -3.32 2.78
C ALA A 25 -16.42 -2.67 2.31
N ASP A 26 -16.58 -1.35 2.40
CA ASP A 26 -17.63 -0.60 1.71
C ASP A 26 -17.37 -0.47 0.19
N VAL A 27 -16.15 -0.73 -0.23
CA VAL A 27 -15.68 -0.75 -1.62
C VAL A 27 -14.73 -1.92 -1.84
N ASN A 28 -14.60 -2.34 -3.10
CA ASN A 28 -13.55 -3.28 -3.50
C ASN A 28 -12.21 -2.55 -3.61
N PHE A 29 -11.13 -3.20 -3.18
CA PHE A 29 -9.79 -2.62 -3.29
C PHE A 29 -8.71 -3.66 -3.54
N ALA A 30 -7.64 -3.20 -4.17
CA ALA A 30 -6.39 -3.92 -4.32
C ALA A 30 -5.38 -3.41 -3.29
N PHE A 31 -4.69 -4.32 -2.60
CA PHE A 31 -3.77 -3.99 -1.51
C PHE A 31 -2.39 -4.57 -1.75
N ALA A 32 -1.36 -3.78 -1.53
CA ALA A 32 0.04 -4.23 -1.62
C ALA A 32 0.84 -3.74 -0.41
N HIS A 33 1.84 -4.52 -0.03
CA HIS A 33 2.73 -4.28 1.09
C HIS A 33 4.19 -4.40 0.66
N ASN A 34 4.97 -3.41 1.00
CA ASN A 34 6.43 -3.46 0.97
C ASN A 34 6.92 -3.47 2.42
N GLY A 35 7.40 -4.62 2.89
CA GLY A 35 7.86 -4.81 4.27
C GLY A 35 7.62 -6.20 4.83
N VAL A 36 7.71 -6.32 6.15
CA VAL A 36 7.47 -7.55 6.91
C VAL A 36 6.75 -7.23 8.21
N LEU A 37 5.64 -7.92 8.50
CA LEU A 37 4.93 -7.84 9.76
C LEU A 37 5.31 -9.02 10.67
N TYR A 38 5.48 -8.75 11.97
CA TYR A 38 5.93 -9.77 12.92
C TYR A 38 4.81 -10.33 13.78
N ASN A 39 3.68 -9.62 13.89
CA ASN A 39 2.59 -9.97 14.79
C ASN A 39 1.34 -10.47 14.07
N ASP A 40 1.43 -10.82 12.79
CA ASP A 40 0.31 -11.28 11.95
C ASP A 40 -0.46 -12.45 12.58
N LYS A 41 0.24 -13.45 13.12
CA LYS A 41 -0.37 -14.62 13.75
C LYS A 41 -1.12 -14.25 15.03
N ASN A 42 -0.54 -13.39 15.86
CA ASN A 42 -1.17 -12.92 17.08
C ASN A 42 -2.43 -12.11 16.77
N LEU A 43 -2.35 -11.18 15.82
CA LEU A 43 -3.48 -10.37 15.40
C LEU A 43 -4.64 -11.21 14.85
N ARG A 44 -4.36 -12.27 14.09
CA ARG A 44 -5.41 -13.19 13.61
C ARG A 44 -6.21 -13.80 14.76
N VAL A 45 -5.54 -14.19 15.84
CA VAL A 45 -6.17 -14.78 17.04
C VAL A 45 -6.88 -13.69 17.86
N GLU A 46 -6.19 -12.62 18.23
CA GLU A 46 -6.70 -11.56 19.11
C GLU A 46 -7.91 -10.81 18.50
N LYS A 47 -7.89 -10.60 17.20
CA LYS A 47 -8.96 -9.91 16.48
C LYS A 47 -10.02 -10.85 15.92
N HIS A 48 -9.89 -12.16 16.15
CA HIS A 48 -10.82 -13.17 15.63
C HIS A 48 -11.01 -13.04 14.11
N LEU A 49 -9.89 -12.83 13.37
CA LEU A 49 -9.95 -12.63 11.92
C LEU A 49 -10.36 -13.94 11.21
N PRO A 50 -11.09 -13.85 10.09
CA PRO A 50 -11.50 -15.03 9.35
C PRO A 50 -10.33 -15.91 8.93
N GLN A 51 -10.54 -17.22 8.94
CA GLN A 51 -9.55 -18.15 8.40
C GLN A 51 -9.37 -17.94 6.90
N THR A 52 -8.15 -18.09 6.42
CA THR A 52 -7.79 -17.90 5.02
C THR A 52 -6.70 -18.88 4.60
N GLN A 53 -6.67 -19.21 3.32
CA GLN A 53 -5.57 -19.97 2.71
C GLN A 53 -4.34 -19.09 2.43
N ILE A 54 -4.46 -17.76 2.53
CA ILE A 54 -3.36 -16.82 2.29
C ILE A 54 -2.41 -16.85 3.47
N GLU A 55 -1.17 -17.26 3.20
CA GLU A 55 -0.16 -17.55 4.22
C GLU A 55 0.73 -16.34 4.56
N THR A 56 0.65 -15.26 3.77
CA THR A 56 1.52 -14.09 3.95
C THR A 56 1.11 -13.26 5.17
N ASP A 57 2.10 -12.68 5.82
CA ASP A 57 1.96 -11.71 6.90
C ASP A 57 1.10 -10.50 6.49
N SER A 58 1.31 -10.03 5.28
CA SER A 58 0.66 -8.84 4.71
C SER A 58 -0.88 -8.91 4.70
N TYR A 59 -1.45 -10.12 4.56
CA TYR A 59 -2.90 -10.26 4.41
C TYR A 59 -3.68 -9.92 5.68
N VAL A 60 -3.03 -9.95 6.84
CA VAL A 60 -3.66 -9.50 8.09
C VAL A 60 -4.12 -8.04 8.02
N ALA A 61 -3.36 -7.18 7.32
CA ALA A 61 -3.72 -5.78 7.13
C ALA A 61 -5.01 -5.63 6.31
N VAL A 62 -5.20 -6.44 5.27
CA VAL A 62 -6.45 -6.49 4.49
C VAL A 62 -7.61 -6.88 5.39
N GLN A 63 -7.47 -7.97 6.15
CA GLN A 63 -8.53 -8.47 7.05
C GLN A 63 -8.91 -7.46 8.15
N LEU A 64 -7.95 -6.71 8.67
CA LEU A 64 -8.22 -5.64 9.64
C LEU A 64 -9.04 -4.49 9.03
N ILE A 65 -8.78 -4.12 7.78
CA ILE A 65 -9.58 -3.13 7.06
C ILE A 65 -10.98 -3.66 6.78
N GLU A 66 -11.10 -4.89 6.30
CA GLU A 66 -12.39 -5.56 6.03
C GLU A 66 -13.26 -5.66 7.31
N GLN A 67 -12.64 -5.98 8.46
CA GLN A 67 -13.33 -6.07 9.74
C GLN A 67 -13.94 -4.72 10.17
N GLN A 68 -13.35 -3.60 9.76
CA GLN A 68 -13.89 -2.26 10.03
C GLN A 68 -15.01 -1.86 9.07
N GLY A 69 -15.18 -2.59 7.98
CA GLY A 69 -16.26 -2.40 7.01
C GLY A 69 -16.14 -1.15 6.16
N LYS A 70 -15.01 -0.44 6.19
CA LYS A 70 -14.74 0.77 5.38
C LYS A 70 -13.28 0.88 5.00
N LEU A 71 -13.01 1.42 3.80
CA LEU A 71 -11.68 1.83 3.38
C LEU A 71 -11.58 3.35 3.44
N ASN A 72 -11.04 3.87 4.54
CA ASN A 72 -10.87 5.29 4.78
C ASN A 72 -9.65 5.57 5.69
N PHE A 73 -9.42 6.83 6.05
CA PHE A 73 -8.32 7.22 6.93
C PHE A 73 -8.41 6.53 8.31
N ASP A 74 -9.59 6.42 8.89
CA ASP A 74 -9.76 5.85 10.24
C ASP A 74 -9.44 4.36 10.26
N SER A 75 -9.92 3.59 9.28
CA SER A 75 -9.63 2.16 9.17
C SER A 75 -8.15 1.89 8.87
N LEU A 76 -7.54 2.70 8.01
CA LEU A 76 -6.13 2.59 7.68
C LEU A 76 -5.24 2.98 8.88
N LYS A 77 -5.63 4.01 9.64
CA LYS A 77 -4.96 4.40 10.89
C LYS A 77 -5.06 3.28 11.92
N SER A 78 -6.27 2.78 12.20
CA SER A 78 -6.48 1.68 13.14
C SER A 78 -5.69 0.43 12.75
N MET A 79 -5.62 0.09 11.47
CA MET A 79 -4.83 -1.02 10.96
C MET A 79 -3.33 -0.76 11.20
N ALA A 80 -2.83 0.44 10.86
CA ALA A 80 -1.42 0.81 10.99
C ALA A 80 -0.95 0.83 12.44
N GLU A 81 -1.80 1.23 13.39
CA GLU A 81 -1.52 1.23 14.84
C GLU A 81 -1.46 -0.19 15.43
N LEU A 82 -2.14 -1.16 14.83
CA LEU A 82 -2.19 -2.55 15.31
C LEU A 82 -1.02 -3.39 14.80
N VAL A 83 -0.57 -3.18 13.57
CA VAL A 83 0.48 -4.00 12.97
C VAL A 83 1.86 -3.62 13.52
N GLN A 84 2.72 -4.62 13.67
CA GLN A 84 4.10 -4.44 14.12
C GLN A 84 5.05 -4.97 13.06
N GLY A 85 6.00 -4.15 12.66
CA GLY A 85 6.97 -4.49 11.64
C GLY A 85 7.41 -3.31 10.81
N SER A 86 8.06 -3.58 9.71
CA SER A 86 8.40 -2.57 8.72
C SER A 86 7.36 -2.60 7.59
N PHE A 87 6.84 -1.46 7.21
CA PHE A 87 5.83 -1.42 6.15
C PHE A 87 5.79 -0.11 5.36
N CYS A 88 5.34 -0.25 4.14
CA CYS A 88 4.69 0.78 3.34
C CYS A 88 3.54 0.08 2.61
N PHE A 89 2.30 0.48 2.91
CA PHE A 89 1.12 -0.10 2.27
C PHE A 89 0.58 0.79 1.17
N THR A 90 -0.03 0.14 0.19
CA THR A 90 -0.76 0.80 -0.89
C THR A 90 -2.12 0.13 -1.03
N ALA A 91 -3.19 0.91 -1.01
CA ALA A 91 -4.53 0.45 -1.35
C ALA A 91 -5.10 1.29 -2.49
N LEU A 92 -5.65 0.62 -3.50
CA LEU A 92 -6.33 1.26 -4.65
C LEU A 92 -7.76 0.74 -4.70
N ASP A 93 -8.74 1.63 -4.53
CA ASP A 93 -10.15 1.26 -4.56
C ASP A 93 -10.74 1.29 -5.99
N GLU A 94 -11.93 0.72 -6.14
CA GLU A 94 -12.68 0.69 -7.41
C GLU A 94 -13.16 2.08 -7.85
N ASN A 95 -13.13 3.09 -6.98
CA ASN A 95 -13.44 4.49 -7.29
C ASN A 95 -12.20 5.29 -7.70
N ASN A 96 -11.07 4.61 -7.94
CA ASN A 96 -9.78 5.20 -8.29
C ASN A 96 -9.21 6.14 -7.20
N LYS A 97 -9.42 5.82 -5.92
CA LYS A 97 -8.71 6.45 -4.83
C LYS A 97 -7.52 5.59 -4.46
N LEU A 98 -6.35 6.20 -4.46
CA LEU A 98 -5.09 5.58 -4.05
C LEU A 98 -4.76 6.03 -2.63
N TYR A 99 -4.55 5.09 -1.74
CA TYR A 99 -4.06 5.32 -0.40
C TYR A 99 -2.63 4.79 -0.28
N LEU A 100 -1.75 5.58 0.30
CA LEU A 100 -0.39 5.23 0.64
C LEU A 100 -0.23 5.39 2.16
N VAL A 101 0.09 4.30 2.87
CA VAL A 101 0.32 4.30 4.32
C VAL A 101 1.81 4.14 4.55
N LYS A 102 2.47 5.23 4.93
CA LYS A 102 3.92 5.30 5.08
C LYS A 102 4.34 4.94 6.50
N GLY A 103 4.87 3.73 6.66
CA GLY A 103 5.61 3.30 7.84
C GLY A 103 7.12 3.49 7.66
N SER A 104 7.94 2.62 8.24
CA SER A 104 9.41 2.74 8.21
C SER A 104 10.05 2.39 6.86
N ASN A 105 9.36 1.64 5.98
CA ASN A 105 9.93 1.26 4.69
C ASN A 105 9.97 2.43 3.70
N PRO A 106 10.99 2.48 2.82
CA PRO A 106 11.16 3.58 1.88
C PRO A 106 10.03 3.64 0.86
N MET A 107 9.69 4.85 0.46
CA MET A 107 8.79 5.17 -0.64
C MET A 107 9.28 6.44 -1.32
N CYS A 108 9.21 6.46 -2.64
CA CYS A 108 9.42 7.64 -3.45
C CYS A 108 8.17 7.91 -4.27
N LEU A 109 7.62 9.11 -4.16
CA LEU A 109 6.43 9.57 -4.87
C LEU A 109 6.80 10.78 -5.72
N LEU A 110 6.49 10.71 -7.02
CA LEU A 110 6.74 11.79 -7.98
C LEU A 110 5.41 12.31 -8.53
N HIS A 111 5.33 13.62 -8.67
CA HIS A 111 4.20 14.30 -9.29
C HIS A 111 4.65 15.01 -10.57
N PHE A 112 4.01 14.68 -11.68
CA PHE A 112 4.18 15.31 -12.99
C PHE A 112 2.99 16.23 -13.25
N ALA A 113 3.06 17.48 -12.75
CA ALA A 113 1.94 18.41 -12.78
C ALA A 113 1.39 18.64 -14.21
N GLN A 114 2.28 18.75 -15.21
CA GLN A 114 1.87 18.95 -16.62
C GLN A 114 1.16 17.75 -17.24
N LEU A 115 1.25 16.57 -16.60
CA LEU A 115 0.59 15.35 -17.06
C LEU A 115 -0.58 14.93 -16.17
N GLY A 116 -0.78 15.60 -15.03
CA GLY A 116 -1.73 15.17 -14.00
C GLY A 116 -1.44 13.76 -13.48
N LEU A 117 -0.15 13.39 -13.36
CA LEU A 117 0.28 12.02 -13.12
C LEU A 117 1.11 11.90 -11.84
N TYR A 118 0.76 10.94 -10.99
CA TYR A 118 1.56 10.52 -9.85
C TYR A 118 2.17 9.15 -10.13
N ILE A 119 3.45 8.99 -9.82
CA ILE A 119 4.16 7.72 -9.95
C ILE A 119 4.88 7.44 -8.63
N TYR A 120 4.79 6.22 -8.12
CA TYR A 120 5.50 5.83 -6.92
C TYR A 120 6.22 4.49 -7.08
N ALA A 121 7.29 4.32 -6.31
CA ALA A 121 7.99 3.06 -6.09
C ALA A 121 8.66 3.06 -4.71
N SER A 122 9.21 1.92 -4.33
CA SER A 122 9.94 1.79 -3.06
C SER A 122 11.19 2.67 -2.96
N THR A 123 11.86 2.98 -4.09
CA THR A 123 13.04 3.84 -4.08
C THR A 123 13.09 4.76 -5.30
N GLU A 124 13.74 5.92 -5.11
CA GLU A 124 13.99 6.88 -6.19
C GLU A 124 14.81 6.29 -7.34
N SER A 125 15.80 5.44 -7.01
CA SER A 125 16.63 4.77 -8.01
C SER A 125 15.82 3.87 -8.96
N ILE A 126 14.84 3.16 -8.43
CA ILE A 126 13.91 2.35 -9.25
C ILE A 126 13.10 3.25 -10.17
N LEU A 127 12.53 4.34 -9.63
CA LEU A 127 11.75 5.29 -10.43
C LEU A 127 12.58 5.94 -11.53
N LYS A 128 13.77 6.46 -11.23
CA LYS A 128 14.66 7.08 -12.22
C LYS A 128 14.97 6.14 -13.39
N LYS A 129 15.29 4.88 -13.11
CA LYS A 129 15.54 3.87 -14.14
C LYS A 129 14.30 3.57 -14.98
N ALA A 130 13.13 3.45 -14.34
CA ALA A 130 11.87 3.21 -15.03
C ALA A 130 11.48 4.39 -15.92
N LEU A 131 11.59 5.62 -15.42
CA LEU A 131 11.30 6.85 -16.17
C LEU A 131 12.21 7.02 -17.39
N GLN A 132 13.50 6.69 -17.26
CA GLN A 132 14.44 6.71 -18.37
C GLN A 132 14.04 5.72 -19.47
N LYS A 133 13.71 4.46 -19.09
CA LYS A 133 13.27 3.44 -20.04
C LYS A 133 11.94 3.78 -20.71
N ALA A 134 11.02 4.40 -19.98
CA ALA A 134 9.70 4.79 -20.49
C ALA A 134 9.70 6.12 -21.26
N GLY A 135 10.84 6.80 -21.37
CA GLY A 135 10.94 8.10 -22.06
C GLY A 135 10.35 9.28 -21.29
N PHE A 136 10.07 9.12 -19.99
CA PHE A 136 9.53 10.16 -19.12
C PHE A 136 10.59 11.13 -18.56
N HIS A 137 11.86 10.83 -18.72
CA HIS A 137 12.97 11.66 -18.22
C HIS A 137 12.99 13.10 -18.81
N LYS A 138 12.25 13.33 -19.91
CA LYS A 138 12.10 14.64 -20.54
C LYS A 138 11.05 15.56 -19.89
N TYR A 139 10.23 15.01 -19.00
CA TYR A 139 9.22 15.80 -18.28
C TYR A 139 9.76 16.20 -16.91
N SER A 140 9.44 17.41 -16.47
CA SER A 140 9.73 17.85 -15.11
C SER A 140 8.78 17.18 -14.10
N PHE A 141 9.28 16.91 -12.93
CA PHE A 141 8.50 16.35 -11.84
C PHE A 141 8.92 16.96 -10.50
N GLU A 142 8.02 16.90 -9.57
CA GLU A 142 8.25 17.22 -8.16
C GLU A 142 8.38 15.93 -7.35
N VAL A 143 9.32 15.86 -6.41
CA VAL A 143 9.42 14.78 -5.45
C VAL A 143 8.56 15.14 -4.25
N LEU A 144 7.52 14.37 -3.99
CA LEU A 144 6.66 14.53 -2.83
C LEU A 144 7.23 13.72 -1.66
N HIS A 145 7.70 14.41 -0.65
CA HIS A 145 8.18 13.79 0.57
C HIS A 145 7.00 13.38 1.46
N VAL A 146 6.89 12.10 1.74
CA VAL A 146 5.86 11.54 2.62
C VAL A 146 6.56 11.03 3.87
N GLU A 147 6.30 11.72 4.99
CA GLU A 147 6.91 11.39 6.28
C GLU A 147 6.38 10.05 6.83
N GLU A 148 7.18 9.40 7.66
CA GLU A 148 6.75 8.22 8.40
C GLU A 148 5.56 8.56 9.30
N GLY A 149 4.58 7.66 9.41
CA GLY A 149 3.33 7.91 10.10
C GLY A 149 2.28 8.65 9.26
N THR A 150 2.52 8.90 7.97
CA THR A 150 1.54 9.58 7.12
C THR A 150 0.69 8.58 6.34
N ILE A 151 -0.61 8.85 6.29
CA ILE A 151 -1.54 8.24 5.33
C ILE A 151 -1.88 9.31 4.29
N LEU A 152 -1.52 9.05 3.04
CA LEU A 152 -1.81 9.93 1.91
C LEU A 152 -2.92 9.31 1.07
N LYS A 153 -3.91 10.12 0.68
CA LYS A 153 -4.96 9.74 -0.28
C LYS A 153 -4.84 10.61 -1.52
N ILE A 154 -4.82 10.00 -2.69
CA ILE A 154 -4.88 10.66 -4.00
C ILE A 154 -6.16 10.18 -4.68
N ASP A 155 -7.06 11.09 -5.04
CA ASP A 155 -8.28 10.73 -5.74
C ASP A 155 -8.09 10.71 -7.29
N ARG A 156 -9.14 10.32 -7.99
CA ARG A 156 -9.17 10.23 -9.46
C ARG A 156 -8.92 11.57 -10.19
N TYR A 157 -9.00 12.70 -9.52
CA TYR A 157 -8.75 14.03 -10.06
C TYR A 157 -7.36 14.56 -9.70
N GLY A 158 -6.58 13.79 -8.93
CA GLY A 158 -5.26 14.17 -8.48
C GLY A 158 -5.25 15.04 -7.22
N PHE A 159 -6.38 15.25 -6.57
CA PHE A 159 -6.43 15.89 -5.26
C PHE A 159 -5.92 14.93 -4.20
N PHE A 160 -5.11 15.44 -3.29
CA PHE A 160 -4.62 14.64 -2.18
C PHE A 160 -5.00 15.24 -0.83
N ASP A 161 -5.30 14.33 0.10
CA ASP A 161 -5.45 14.61 1.52
C ASP A 161 -4.43 13.77 2.29
N LEU A 162 -4.04 14.22 3.47
CA LEU A 162 -3.14 13.47 4.33
C LEU A 162 -3.64 13.47 5.79
N LEU A 163 -3.31 12.37 6.48
CA LEU A 163 -3.50 12.22 7.91
C LEU A 163 -2.16 11.78 8.52
N GLN A 164 -1.74 12.43 9.59
CA GLN A 164 -0.61 11.99 10.40
C GLN A 164 -1.11 11.03 11.49
N VAL A 165 -0.48 9.85 11.58
CA VAL A 165 -0.80 8.78 12.54
C VAL A 165 0.10 8.88 13.77
#